data_f686d6cd7a2a6ebec4fb16f6ae8e7937
#
_entry.id   f686d6cd7a2a6ebec4fb16f6ae8e7937
#
_cell.length_a   1.000
_cell.length_b   1.000
_cell.length_c   1.000
_cell.angle_alpha   90.00
_cell.angle_beta   90.00
_cell.angle_gamma   90.00
#
_symmetry.space_group_name_H-M   'P 1'
#
loop_
_entity.id
_entity.type
_entity.pdbx_description
1 polymer ?
#
loop_
_entity_poly.entity_id
_entity_poly.type
_entity_poly.pdbx_seq_one_letter_code
_entity_poly.pdbx_strand_id
1 'polypeptide(L)'
;MKKVIIDSGVQEYSLNDKCSVFFNPADTEFADRIYTAFEELRKKQEKRTFELGKMTTRETFDYLKQLDREMRDTIDGVFGQPVCETLFGSMSVYASAGGTPVWMNLMLAIIDELDEGVKREKAFHSEKLAKYTKKYHR
;
A
#
# COMPACT_ATOMS: atom_id res chain seq x y z
N MET A 1 -6.42 38.23 -2.85
CA MET A 1 -6.36 37.04 -2.00
C MET A 1 -4.90 36.61 -1.78
N LYS A 2 -4.52 36.45 -0.56
CA LYS A 2 -3.17 35.98 -0.22
C LYS A 2 -3.10 34.44 -0.33
N LYS A 3 -2.08 33.93 -1.01
CA LYS A 3 -1.85 32.50 -1.15
C LYS A 3 -0.84 32.03 -0.11
N VAL A 4 -1.15 30.95 0.57
CA VAL A 4 -0.25 30.33 1.55
C VAL A 4 0.03 28.91 1.11
N ILE A 5 1.30 28.55 0.99
CA ILE A 5 1.71 27.19 0.61
C ILE A 5 2.15 26.44 1.86
N ILE A 6 1.56 25.28 2.06
CA ILE A 6 1.85 24.41 3.22
C ILE A 6 2.39 23.09 2.70
N ASP A 7 3.56 22.70 3.20
CA ASP A 7 4.10 21.38 2.91
C ASP A 7 3.29 20.32 3.67
N SER A 8 2.50 19.53 2.92
CA SER A 8 1.68 18.48 3.47
C SER A 8 2.42 17.13 3.56
N GLY A 9 3.62 17.06 3.01
CA GLY A 9 4.39 15.82 2.95
C GLY A 9 3.87 14.81 1.94
N VAL A 10 2.80 15.13 1.19
CA VAL A 10 2.28 14.23 0.16
C VAL A 10 3.28 14.13 -0.98
N GLN A 11 3.61 12.89 -1.34
CA GLN A 11 4.55 12.59 -2.42
C GLN A 11 3.86 11.77 -3.50
N GLU A 12 4.34 11.89 -4.73
CA GLU A 12 3.89 11.08 -5.85
C GLU A 12 4.80 9.87 -6.00
N TYR A 13 4.19 8.69 -6.06
CA TYR A 13 4.90 7.43 -6.26
C TYR A 13 4.47 6.82 -7.59
N SER A 14 5.43 6.54 -8.47
CA SER A 14 5.17 5.84 -9.72
C SER A 14 5.27 4.34 -9.47
N LEU A 15 4.19 3.61 -9.75
CA LEU A 15 4.14 2.16 -9.61
C LEU A 15 4.41 1.51 -10.96
N ASN A 16 5.62 0.97 -11.13
CA ASN A 16 6.08 0.29 -12.36
C ASN A 16 5.92 1.16 -13.62
N ASP A 17 6.00 2.48 -13.51
CA ASP A 17 5.78 3.44 -14.59
C ASP A 17 4.41 3.30 -15.27
N LYS A 18 3.43 2.69 -14.58
CA LYS A 18 2.09 2.44 -15.10
C LYS A 18 1.03 3.33 -14.49
N CYS A 19 1.19 3.70 -13.23
CA CYS A 19 0.27 4.61 -12.56
C CYS A 19 0.98 5.33 -11.42
N SER A 20 0.40 6.45 -11.00
CA SER A 20 0.88 7.20 -9.85
C SER A 20 -0.10 7.11 -8.70
N VAL A 21 0.42 7.01 -7.49
CA VAL A 21 -0.35 7.13 -6.26
C VAL A 21 0.24 8.25 -5.41
N PHE A 22 -0.58 8.86 -4.58
CA PHE A 22 -0.20 10.03 -3.78
C PHE A 22 -0.49 9.73 -2.32
N PHE A 23 0.52 9.82 -1.46
CA PHE A 23 0.32 9.73 -0.02
C PHE A 23 1.49 10.38 0.71
N ASN A 24 1.25 10.74 1.97
CA ASN A 24 2.31 11.15 2.87
C ASN A 24 2.82 9.89 3.58
N PRO A 25 4.09 9.47 3.38
CA PRO A 25 4.59 8.23 3.95
C PRO A 25 4.71 8.25 5.47
N ALA A 26 4.61 9.41 6.11
CA ALA A 26 4.61 9.55 7.57
C ALA A 26 3.20 9.78 8.15
N ASP A 27 2.15 9.62 7.35
CA ASP A 27 0.76 9.75 7.77
C ASP A 27 0.28 8.46 8.44
N THR A 28 -0.01 8.53 9.74
CA THR A 28 -0.48 7.38 10.51
C THR A 28 -1.85 6.88 10.08
N GLU A 29 -2.70 7.74 9.55
CA GLU A 29 -4.00 7.37 8.99
C GLU A 29 -3.83 6.48 7.76
N PHE A 30 -2.94 6.87 6.85
CA PHE A 30 -2.63 6.06 5.67
C PHE A 30 -1.96 4.73 6.06
N ALA A 31 -1.03 4.77 7.02
CA ALA A 31 -0.36 3.58 7.54
C ALA A 31 -1.37 2.58 8.11
N ASP A 32 -2.34 3.06 8.89
CA ASP A 32 -3.39 2.22 9.45
C ASP A 32 -4.20 1.54 8.34
N ARG A 33 -4.57 2.26 7.29
CA ARG A 33 -5.31 1.68 6.16
C ARG A 33 -4.50 0.61 5.43
N ILE A 34 -3.21 0.83 5.24
CA ILE A 34 -2.32 -0.14 4.60
C ILE A 34 -2.19 -1.41 5.44
N TYR A 35 -1.90 -1.28 6.73
CA TYR A 35 -1.74 -2.44 7.61
C TYR A 35 -3.04 -3.20 7.80
N THR A 36 -4.16 -2.50 7.92
CA THR A 36 -5.49 -3.14 8.02
C THR A 36 -5.81 -3.93 6.74
N ALA A 37 -5.55 -3.35 5.57
CA ALA A 37 -5.75 -4.02 4.30
C ALA A 37 -4.83 -5.25 4.16
N PHE A 38 -3.57 -5.13 4.54
CA PHE A 38 -2.61 -6.23 4.50
C PHE A 38 -3.12 -7.43 5.32
N GLU A 39 -3.58 -7.20 6.55
CA GLU A 39 -4.12 -8.24 7.41
C GLU A 39 -5.38 -8.90 6.82
N GLU A 40 -6.27 -8.09 6.26
CA GLU A 40 -7.47 -8.58 5.59
C GLU A 40 -7.14 -9.47 4.39
N LEU A 41 -6.20 -9.05 3.56
CA LEU A 41 -5.73 -9.81 2.40
C LEU A 41 -5.05 -11.11 2.82
N ARG A 42 -4.25 -11.08 3.86
CA ARG A 42 -3.58 -12.25 4.40
C ARG A 42 -4.58 -13.29 4.90
N LYS A 43 -5.61 -12.87 5.60
CA LYS A 43 -6.68 -13.75 6.08
C LYS A 43 -7.45 -14.40 4.93
N LYS A 44 -7.74 -13.63 3.88
CA LYS A 44 -8.40 -14.16 2.68
C LYS A 44 -7.55 -15.22 2.00
N GLN A 45 -6.23 -15.02 1.95
CA GLN A 45 -5.31 -16.00 1.37
C GLN A 45 -5.25 -17.29 2.19
N GLU A 46 -5.23 -17.21 3.50
CA GLU A 46 -5.27 -18.39 4.38
C GLU A 46 -6.55 -19.21 4.16
N LYS A 47 -7.69 -18.53 4.08
CA LYS A 47 -8.99 -19.15 3.82
C LYS A 47 -9.01 -19.83 2.44
N ARG A 48 -8.43 -19.18 1.42
CA ARG A 48 -8.29 -19.75 0.09
C ARG A 48 -7.58 -21.09 0.12
N THR A 49 -6.44 -21.16 0.79
CA THR A 49 -5.65 -22.38 0.89
C THR A 49 -6.46 -23.53 1.50
N PHE A 50 -7.27 -23.23 2.52
CA PHE A 50 -8.13 -24.21 3.17
C PHE A 50 -9.27 -24.69 2.26
N GLU A 51 -9.92 -23.81 1.52
CA GLU A 51 -11.11 -24.13 0.73
C GLU A 51 -10.81 -24.88 -0.58
N LEU A 52 -9.63 -24.70 -1.19
CA LEU A 52 -9.30 -25.24 -2.50
C LEU A 52 -9.41 -26.76 -2.62
N GLY A 53 -9.14 -27.51 -1.56
CA GLY A 53 -9.19 -28.96 -1.57
C GLY A 53 -10.60 -29.56 -1.59
N LYS A 54 -11.64 -28.74 -1.49
CA LYS A 54 -13.04 -29.19 -1.33
C LYS A 54 -13.90 -28.96 -2.58
N MET A 55 -13.34 -28.43 -3.65
CA MET A 55 -14.07 -27.95 -4.81
C MET A 55 -13.74 -28.72 -6.07
N THR A 56 -14.70 -28.79 -7.00
CA THR A 56 -14.44 -29.24 -8.37
C THR A 56 -13.55 -28.24 -9.08
N THR A 57 -13.00 -28.61 -10.24
CA THR A 57 -12.15 -27.72 -11.05
C THR A 57 -12.88 -26.43 -11.42
N ARG A 58 -14.14 -26.54 -11.87
CA ARG A 58 -14.92 -25.35 -12.25
C ARG A 58 -15.21 -24.45 -11.06
N GLU A 59 -15.63 -25.04 -9.96
CA GLU A 59 -15.88 -24.31 -8.71
C GLU A 59 -14.62 -23.60 -8.21
N THR A 60 -13.47 -24.27 -8.32
CA THR A 60 -12.17 -23.70 -7.94
C THR A 60 -11.88 -22.40 -8.72
N PHE A 61 -12.02 -22.43 -10.06
CA PHE A 61 -11.75 -21.24 -10.85
C PHE A 61 -12.76 -20.12 -10.59
N ASP A 62 -14.02 -20.44 -10.41
CA ASP A 62 -15.04 -19.43 -10.08
C ASP A 62 -14.77 -18.78 -8.72
N TYR A 63 -14.39 -19.58 -7.73
CA TYR A 63 -14.01 -19.11 -6.40
C TYR A 63 -12.78 -18.18 -6.47
N LEU A 64 -11.75 -18.58 -7.20
CA LEU A 64 -10.53 -17.79 -7.36
C LEU A 64 -10.79 -16.44 -8.03
N LYS A 65 -11.66 -16.42 -9.04
CA LYS A 65 -12.06 -15.16 -9.70
C LYS A 65 -12.80 -14.23 -8.75
N GLN A 66 -13.70 -14.78 -7.94
CA GLN A 66 -14.44 -14.00 -6.94
C GLN A 66 -13.49 -13.41 -5.89
N LEU A 67 -12.57 -14.24 -5.40
CA LEU A 67 -11.59 -13.82 -4.41
C LEU A 67 -10.64 -12.76 -4.96
N ASP A 68 -10.22 -12.89 -6.22
CA ASP A 68 -9.41 -11.89 -6.89
C ASP A 68 -10.12 -10.53 -6.95
N ARG A 69 -11.41 -10.52 -7.31
CA ARG A 69 -12.20 -9.28 -7.33
C ARG A 69 -12.28 -8.63 -5.95
N GLU A 70 -12.55 -9.42 -4.91
CA GLU A 70 -12.63 -8.92 -3.54
C GLU A 70 -11.30 -8.30 -3.08
N MET A 71 -10.19 -8.96 -3.40
CA MET A 71 -8.87 -8.45 -3.03
C MET A 71 -8.50 -7.18 -3.80
N ARG A 72 -8.86 -7.11 -5.09
CA ARG A 72 -8.66 -5.89 -5.88
C ARG A 72 -9.44 -4.71 -5.29
N ASP A 73 -10.68 -4.94 -4.90
CA ASP A 73 -11.50 -3.90 -4.28
C ASP A 73 -10.89 -3.39 -2.97
N THR A 74 -10.37 -4.29 -2.15
CA THR A 74 -9.69 -3.92 -0.90
C THR A 74 -8.45 -3.06 -1.19
N ILE A 75 -7.61 -3.46 -2.13
CA ILE A 75 -6.39 -2.73 -2.49
C ILE A 75 -6.73 -1.37 -3.10
N ASP A 76 -7.62 -1.35 -4.08
CA ASP A 76 -8.03 -0.11 -4.76
C ASP A 76 -8.66 0.89 -3.78
N GLY A 77 -9.41 0.37 -2.78
CA GLY A 77 -10.00 1.19 -1.73
C GLY A 77 -8.97 1.94 -0.88
N VAL A 78 -7.81 1.35 -0.64
CA VAL A 78 -6.73 2.02 0.11
C VAL A 78 -6.21 3.24 -0.64
N PHE A 79 -6.04 3.11 -1.95
CA PHE A 79 -5.47 4.18 -2.78
C PHE A 79 -6.53 5.13 -3.36
N GLY A 80 -7.81 4.76 -3.30
CA GLY A 80 -8.89 5.55 -3.87
C GLY A 80 -8.88 5.62 -5.39
N GLN A 81 -8.26 4.65 -6.06
CA GLN A 81 -8.16 4.59 -7.51
C GLN A 81 -7.93 3.14 -7.98
N PRO A 82 -8.16 2.81 -9.26
CA PRO A 82 -8.07 1.43 -9.77
C PRO A 82 -6.61 1.01 -10.02
N VAL A 83 -5.83 0.89 -8.97
CA VAL A 83 -4.40 0.52 -9.02
C VAL A 83 -4.21 -0.89 -9.59
N CYS A 84 -5.04 -1.84 -9.20
CA CYS A 84 -4.87 -3.24 -9.60
C CYS A 84 -5.04 -3.44 -11.10
N GLU A 85 -6.04 -2.81 -11.71
CA GLU A 85 -6.24 -2.89 -13.16
C GLU A 85 -5.05 -2.32 -13.92
N THR A 86 -4.54 -1.18 -13.47
CA THR A 86 -3.41 -0.50 -14.11
C THR A 86 -2.11 -1.30 -13.97
N LEU A 87 -1.84 -1.84 -12.77
CA LEU A 87 -0.61 -2.59 -12.51
C LEU A 87 -0.63 -4.00 -13.08
N PHE A 88 -1.72 -4.71 -12.89
CA PHE A 88 -1.79 -6.15 -13.12
C PHE A 88 -2.68 -6.54 -14.30
N GLY A 89 -3.47 -5.61 -14.84
CA GLY A 89 -4.42 -5.92 -15.90
C GLY A 89 -5.38 -7.01 -15.47
N SER A 90 -5.54 -8.04 -16.30
CA SER A 90 -6.40 -9.19 -16.00
C SER A 90 -5.70 -10.30 -15.21
N MET A 91 -4.42 -10.15 -14.90
CA MET A 91 -3.67 -11.14 -14.13
C MET A 91 -4.20 -11.21 -12.71
N SER A 92 -4.37 -12.43 -12.17
CA SER A 92 -4.78 -12.62 -10.78
C SER A 92 -3.77 -11.97 -9.83
N VAL A 93 -4.27 -11.31 -8.77
CA VAL A 93 -3.40 -10.74 -7.73
C VAL A 93 -2.71 -11.83 -6.90
N TYR A 94 -3.14 -13.09 -7.03
CA TYR A 94 -2.47 -14.25 -6.43
C TYR A 94 -1.32 -14.80 -7.27
N ALA A 95 -1.12 -14.31 -8.50
CA ALA A 95 0.01 -14.72 -9.31
C ALA A 95 1.32 -14.45 -8.59
N SER A 96 2.24 -15.40 -8.64
CA SER A 96 3.51 -15.27 -7.91
C SER A 96 4.59 -14.60 -8.75
N ALA A 97 5.36 -13.74 -8.10
CA ALA A 97 6.56 -13.14 -8.66
C ALA A 97 7.60 -13.08 -7.55
N GLY A 98 8.78 -13.66 -7.80
CA GLY A 98 9.84 -13.72 -6.79
C GLY A 98 9.47 -14.57 -5.57
N GLY A 99 8.57 -15.54 -5.75
CA GLY A 99 8.12 -16.43 -4.69
C GLY A 99 6.98 -15.90 -3.83
N THR A 100 6.44 -14.73 -4.16
CA THR A 100 5.43 -14.05 -3.36
C THR A 100 4.25 -13.61 -4.26
N PRO A 101 2.99 -13.69 -3.80
CA PRO A 101 1.87 -13.18 -4.58
C PRO A 101 2.06 -11.69 -4.92
N VAL A 102 1.65 -11.28 -6.12
CA VAL A 102 1.87 -9.89 -6.55
C VAL A 102 1.14 -8.87 -5.68
N TRP A 103 -0.01 -9.24 -5.07
CA TRP A 103 -0.68 -8.35 -4.12
C TRP A 103 0.22 -8.05 -2.92
N MET A 104 0.95 -9.06 -2.43
CA MET A 104 1.86 -8.91 -1.30
C MET A 104 3.08 -8.08 -1.70
N ASN A 105 3.62 -8.29 -2.90
CA ASN A 105 4.73 -7.49 -3.40
C ASN A 105 4.36 -6.00 -3.42
N LEU A 106 3.15 -5.67 -3.86
CA LEU A 106 2.66 -4.29 -3.84
C LEU A 106 2.59 -3.73 -2.42
N MET A 107 1.94 -4.46 -1.52
CA MET A 107 1.74 -3.99 -0.14
C MET A 107 3.06 -3.84 0.62
N LEU A 108 3.99 -4.79 0.44
CA LEU A 108 5.31 -4.71 1.08
C LEU A 108 6.13 -3.53 0.55
N ALA A 109 6.05 -3.25 -0.75
CA ALA A 109 6.74 -2.09 -1.33
C ALA A 109 6.23 -0.78 -0.73
N ILE A 110 4.92 -0.64 -0.52
CA ILE A 110 4.34 0.53 0.11
C ILE A 110 4.73 0.62 1.58
N ILE A 111 4.71 -0.49 2.31
CA ILE A 111 5.13 -0.54 3.72
C ILE A 111 6.60 -0.09 3.86
N ASP A 112 7.47 -0.53 2.95
CA ASP A 112 8.87 -0.08 2.94
C ASP A 112 8.98 1.44 2.78
N GLU A 113 8.15 2.04 1.92
CA GLU A 113 8.12 3.50 1.75
C GLU A 113 7.62 4.22 3.01
N LEU A 114 6.66 3.62 3.74
CA LEU A 114 6.21 4.17 5.02
C LEU A 114 7.34 4.17 6.05
N ASP A 115 8.08 3.09 6.16
CA ASP A 115 9.21 2.98 7.10
C ASP A 115 10.31 4.01 6.77
N GLU A 116 10.65 4.14 5.49
CA GLU A 116 11.61 5.14 5.00
C GLU A 116 11.13 6.57 5.29
N GLY A 117 9.86 6.84 5.06
CA GLY A 117 9.25 8.14 5.28
C GLY A 117 9.28 8.57 6.74
N VAL A 118 8.97 7.65 7.66
CA VAL A 118 9.02 7.92 9.10
C VAL A 118 10.46 8.23 9.55
N LYS A 119 11.44 7.46 9.08
CA LYS A 119 12.85 7.69 9.39
C LYS A 119 13.32 9.06 8.91
N ARG A 120 12.96 9.41 7.68
CA ARG A 120 13.31 10.70 7.06
C ARG A 120 12.70 11.86 7.84
N GLU A 121 11.43 11.76 8.23
CA GLU A 121 10.75 12.79 9.00
C GLU A 121 11.34 12.97 10.39
N LYS A 122 11.73 11.89 11.05
CA LYS A 122 12.45 11.96 12.34
C LYS A 122 13.77 12.71 12.19
N ALA A 123 14.52 12.46 11.14
CA ALA A 123 15.77 13.16 10.85
C ALA A 123 15.54 14.66 10.62
N PHE A 124 14.53 15.01 9.81
CA PHE A 124 14.16 16.42 9.56
C PHE A 124 13.71 17.12 10.85
N HIS A 125 12.92 16.45 11.67
CA HIS A 125 12.45 16.99 12.94
C HIS A 125 13.63 17.31 13.86
N SER A 126 14.56 16.38 14.01
CA SER A 126 15.76 16.56 14.83
C SER A 126 16.62 17.72 14.34
N GLU A 127 16.76 17.85 13.02
CA GLU A 127 17.52 18.92 12.40
C GLU A 127 16.87 20.30 12.65
N LYS A 128 15.55 20.39 12.42
CA LYS A 128 14.80 21.62 12.70
C LYS A 128 14.84 22.00 14.18
N LEU A 129 14.69 21.01 15.06
CA LEU A 129 14.73 21.24 16.49
C LEU A 129 16.11 21.74 16.95
N ALA A 130 17.18 21.16 16.41
CA ALA A 130 18.55 21.61 16.70
C ALA A 130 18.78 23.05 16.27
N LYS A 131 18.31 23.46 15.08
CA LYS A 131 18.40 24.82 14.59
C LYS A 131 17.60 25.79 15.47
N TYR A 132 16.40 25.39 15.87
CA TYR A 132 15.54 26.19 16.73
C TYR A 132 16.20 26.38 18.11
N THR A 133 16.68 25.32 18.71
CA THR A 133 17.38 25.35 20.00
C THR A 133 18.62 26.25 19.93
N LYS A 134 19.43 26.09 18.90
CA LYS A 134 20.63 26.91 18.69
C LYS A 134 20.30 28.40 18.57
N LYS A 135 19.16 28.72 17.92
CA LYS A 135 18.73 30.11 17.75
C LYS A 135 18.31 30.78 19.07
N TYR A 136 17.65 30.05 19.94
CA TYR A 136 17.03 30.58 21.14
C TYR A 136 17.77 30.27 22.45
N HIS A 137 18.76 29.41 22.44
CA HIS A 137 19.60 29.08 23.59
C HIS A 137 21.03 29.59 23.36
N ARG A 138 21.32 30.73 23.91
CA ARG A 138 22.67 31.29 23.89
C ARG A 138 23.32 31.15 25.26
#